data_ceb65a7d7e0d07328beee9ba874421b7
#
_entry.id   ceb65a7d7e0d07328beee9ba874421b7
#
_cell.length_a   1.000
_cell.length_b   1.000
_cell.length_c   1.000
_cell.angle_alpha   90.00
_cell.angle_beta   90.00
_cell.angle_gamma   90.00
#
_symmetry.space_group_name_H-M   'P 1'
#
loop_
_entity.id
_entity.type
_entity.pdbx_description
1 polymer ?
#
loop_
_entity_poly.entity_id
_entity_poly.type
_entity_poly.pdbx_seq_one_letter_code
_entity_poly.pdbx_strand_id
1 'polypeptide(L)'
;MSSACAAYLVTHERAARNGEPDVSLLSKDSTQAVARVPIPASAPAPVVPAAQAPAFTVREAPVERTFAAAAQSIGVDAGTTAILSRAFRDELDLSRDLQPGDRVSAVFDTGSDNSKDASREPLAVRIMRGSTAHDVFLQKNLHGQPFYYSKDGVSPGPAFERYPLDFTRVSSAFSLRRFDPVLHRWQSHDGVDLAAPAGTPVHATARGVIRFIGRQAGYGNVIVIQNPAPFSTTFAHLSHFAKGLRSGSRVRRDQVIGYVGKTGWATGPHLHFEIHVNDVPQDPLKVDLPQKRSLASDELRQFESRVAQLTPLL
;
A
#
# COMPACT_ATOMS: atom_id res chain seq x y z
N MET A 1 43.45 27.66 -15.22
CA MET A 1 42.81 27.99 -16.51
C MET A 1 41.33 27.60 -16.30
N SER A 2 40.56 28.55 -15.86
CA SER A 2 39.70 29.50 -16.59
C SER A 2 38.66 28.77 -17.46
N SER A 3 37.48 28.89 -17.10
CA SER A 3 36.35 29.78 -17.44
C SER A 3 35.25 28.96 -18.11
N ALA A 4 33.94 29.17 -18.05
CA ALA A 4 33.16 30.32 -17.60
C ALA A 4 31.68 29.90 -17.45
N CYS A 5 30.98 30.62 -16.62
CA CYS A 5 29.53 30.79 -16.50
C CYS A 5 28.84 31.19 -17.79
N ALA A 6 27.56 30.81 -17.95
CA ALA A 6 26.58 31.70 -18.58
C ALA A 6 25.18 31.49 -17.98
N ALA A 7 24.77 32.48 -17.25
CA ALA A 7 23.39 32.72 -16.82
C ALA A 7 22.60 33.32 -17.98
N TYR A 8 21.33 32.97 -18.12
CA TYR A 8 20.40 33.75 -18.98
C TYR A 8 19.18 34.18 -18.13
N LEU A 9 19.24 35.45 -17.75
CA LEU A 9 18.11 36.27 -17.34
C LEU A 9 17.48 36.87 -18.61
N VAL A 10 16.17 36.75 -18.74
CA VAL A 10 15.40 37.63 -19.63
C VAL A 10 14.23 38.21 -18.89
N THR A 11 14.37 39.49 -18.61
CA THR A 11 13.34 40.46 -18.25
C THR A 11 12.51 40.81 -19.45
N HIS A 12 11.20 40.97 -19.29
CA HIS A 12 10.43 41.79 -20.20
C HIS A 12 9.43 42.70 -19.47
N GLU A 13 9.60 43.94 -19.83
CA GLU A 13 8.92 45.14 -19.36
C GLU A 13 7.48 45.28 -19.84
N ARG A 14 6.81 46.11 -19.11
CA ARG A 14 5.51 46.74 -19.33
C ARG A 14 5.45 47.57 -20.61
N ALA A 15 4.27 47.65 -21.22
CA ALA A 15 3.77 48.88 -21.83
C ALA A 15 2.25 48.96 -21.71
N ALA A 16 1.83 49.99 -21.00
CA ALA A 16 0.48 50.52 -20.95
C ALA A 16 0.30 51.57 -22.06
N ARG A 17 -0.89 51.72 -22.61
CA ARG A 17 -1.49 52.99 -23.06
C ARG A 17 -2.93 52.83 -23.46
N ASN A 18 -3.74 53.44 -22.68
CA ASN A 18 -4.83 54.42 -22.86
C ASN A 18 -5.39 54.66 -24.26
N GLY A 19 -6.70 54.79 -24.32
CA GLY A 19 -7.42 55.39 -25.45
C GLY A 19 -8.93 55.24 -25.31
N GLU A 20 -9.57 56.05 -24.47
CA GLU A 20 -10.97 56.47 -24.71
C GLU A 20 -10.98 57.52 -25.84
N PRO A 21 -12.07 57.62 -26.59
CA PRO A 21 -12.76 58.90 -26.71
C PRO A 21 -14.32 58.74 -26.62
N ASP A 22 -14.84 59.53 -25.84
CA ASP A 22 -15.61 60.80 -26.07
C ASP A 22 -17.01 60.63 -26.66
N VAL A 23 -17.91 61.20 -25.88
CA VAL A 23 -19.37 61.34 -26.07
C VAL A 23 -19.60 62.61 -26.88
N SER A 24 -20.46 62.60 -27.85
CA SER A 24 -21.62 63.52 -27.85
C SER A 24 -22.33 63.67 -29.18
N LEU A 25 -23.68 63.81 -29.03
CA LEU A 25 -24.65 64.58 -29.83
C LEU A 25 -25.12 63.95 -31.15
N LEU A 26 -26.38 63.64 -31.29
CA LEU A 26 -27.54 64.51 -31.50
C LEU A 26 -28.81 63.72 -31.78
N SER A 27 -29.86 64.20 -31.17
CA SER A 27 -31.27 63.87 -31.36
C SER A 27 -31.77 63.93 -32.79
N LYS A 28 -32.78 63.09 -33.11
CA LYS A 28 -34.09 63.56 -33.56
C LYS A 28 -35.09 62.44 -33.80
N ASP A 29 -36.29 62.69 -33.34
CA ASP A 29 -37.53 61.99 -33.50
C ASP A 29 -37.76 61.20 -34.79
N SER A 30 -38.27 59.98 -34.59
CA SER A 30 -39.24 59.41 -35.51
C SER A 30 -40.06 58.36 -34.77
N THR A 31 -41.27 58.73 -34.44
CA THR A 31 -42.33 57.85 -33.92
C THR A 31 -42.73 56.88 -35.03
N GLN A 32 -42.34 55.60 -34.87
CA GLN A 32 -42.93 54.51 -35.65
C GLN A 32 -43.46 53.46 -34.69
N ALA A 33 -44.73 53.18 -34.86
CA ALA A 33 -45.47 52.15 -34.13
C ALA A 33 -44.81 50.76 -34.34
N VAL A 34 -44.26 50.22 -33.31
CA VAL A 34 -43.72 48.86 -33.32
C VAL A 34 -44.89 47.90 -33.03
N ALA A 35 -45.25 47.14 -34.04
CA ALA A 35 -46.19 46.03 -33.92
C ALA A 35 -45.62 45.00 -32.90
N ARG A 36 -46.41 44.67 -31.87
CA ARG A 36 -46.09 43.62 -30.92
C ARG A 36 -46.07 42.27 -31.63
N VAL A 37 -44.87 41.75 -31.86
CA VAL A 37 -44.68 40.34 -32.22
C VAL A 37 -44.96 39.48 -30.96
N PRO A 38 -45.83 38.47 -31.01
CA PRO A 38 -46.06 37.59 -29.90
C PRO A 38 -44.78 36.76 -29.61
N ILE A 39 -44.26 36.86 -28.42
CA ILE A 39 -43.19 36.01 -27.93
C ILE A 39 -43.68 34.56 -27.91
N PRO A 40 -43.08 33.62 -28.66
CA PRO A 40 -43.45 32.23 -28.55
C PRO A 40 -43.16 31.74 -27.11
N ALA A 41 -44.18 31.09 -26.51
CA ALA A 41 -44.05 30.48 -25.22
C ALA A 41 -42.80 29.60 -25.18
N SER A 42 -41.93 29.91 -24.22
CA SER A 42 -40.69 29.14 -23.95
C SER A 42 -41.06 27.66 -23.81
N ALA A 43 -40.52 26.84 -24.71
CA ALA A 43 -40.62 25.40 -24.58
C ALA A 43 -40.03 24.97 -23.22
N PRO A 44 -40.62 24.03 -22.49
CA PRO A 44 -40.04 23.54 -21.25
C PRO A 44 -38.63 22.99 -21.55
N ALA A 45 -37.67 23.43 -20.75
CA ALA A 45 -36.31 22.92 -20.83
C ALA A 45 -36.33 21.38 -20.72
N PRO A 46 -35.50 20.65 -21.48
CA PRO A 46 -35.45 19.22 -21.39
C PRO A 46 -35.12 18.84 -19.93
N VAL A 47 -36.03 18.10 -19.31
CA VAL A 47 -35.80 17.50 -18.00
C VAL A 47 -34.66 16.48 -18.20
N VAL A 48 -33.44 16.84 -17.85
CA VAL A 48 -32.34 15.90 -17.75
C VAL A 48 -32.75 14.90 -16.67
N PRO A 49 -32.91 13.61 -16.99
CA PRO A 49 -33.22 12.62 -15.95
C PRO A 49 -32.13 12.69 -14.91
N ALA A 50 -32.48 12.96 -13.66
CA ALA A 50 -31.56 12.89 -12.55
C ALA A 50 -30.89 11.50 -12.61
N ALA A 51 -29.58 11.48 -12.72
CA ALA A 51 -28.83 10.24 -12.66
C ALA A 51 -29.28 9.50 -11.40
N GLN A 52 -29.93 8.36 -11.57
CA GLN A 52 -30.34 7.53 -10.45
C GLN A 52 -29.11 7.21 -9.63
N ALA A 53 -29.12 7.54 -8.34
CA ALA A 53 -28.08 7.16 -7.42
C ALA A 53 -27.85 5.65 -7.53
N PRO A 54 -26.60 5.17 -7.55
CA PRO A 54 -26.33 3.74 -7.65
C PRO A 54 -27.04 3.03 -6.50
N ALA A 55 -27.87 2.06 -6.85
CA ALA A 55 -28.56 1.25 -5.87
C ALA A 55 -27.54 0.27 -5.28
N PHE A 56 -27.29 0.33 -3.98
CA PHE A 56 -26.41 -0.59 -3.27
C PHE A 56 -27.21 -1.61 -2.47
N THR A 57 -26.72 -2.83 -2.42
CA THR A 57 -27.21 -3.87 -1.51
C THR A 57 -26.14 -4.19 -0.48
N VAL A 58 -26.52 -4.15 0.78
CA VAL A 58 -25.65 -4.57 1.89
C VAL A 58 -26.03 -5.97 2.33
N ARG A 59 -25.04 -6.84 2.48
CA ARG A 59 -25.22 -8.18 3.03
C ARG A 59 -24.28 -8.37 4.19
N GLU A 60 -24.73 -9.07 5.21
CA GLU A 60 -23.99 -9.27 6.45
C GLU A 60 -24.14 -10.71 6.95
N ALA A 61 -23.07 -11.25 7.50
CA ALA A 61 -23.10 -12.54 8.19
C ALA A 61 -22.18 -12.54 9.42
N PRO A 62 -22.54 -13.29 10.46
CA PRO A 62 -21.64 -13.55 11.57
C PRO A 62 -20.52 -14.50 11.14
N VAL A 63 -19.34 -14.33 11.74
CA VAL A 63 -18.25 -15.29 11.63
C VAL A 63 -18.51 -16.41 12.67
N GLU A 64 -18.91 -17.57 12.18
CA GLU A 64 -19.10 -18.74 13.04
C GLU A 64 -17.82 -19.57 13.17
N ARG A 65 -17.13 -19.81 12.06
CA ARG A 65 -15.90 -20.63 12.00
C ARG A 65 -14.77 -19.92 11.26
N THR A 66 -15.03 -19.44 10.04
CA THR A 66 -14.00 -18.87 9.18
C THR A 66 -14.54 -17.66 8.41
N PHE A 67 -13.65 -16.74 8.06
CA PHE A 67 -13.96 -15.65 7.15
C PHE A 67 -14.53 -16.16 5.81
N ALA A 68 -13.92 -17.22 5.27
CA ALA A 68 -14.35 -17.76 3.98
C ALA A 68 -15.81 -18.25 4.01
N ALA A 69 -16.22 -18.92 5.06
CA ALA A 69 -17.61 -19.38 5.22
C ALA A 69 -18.59 -18.19 5.33
N ALA A 70 -18.24 -17.15 6.13
CA ALA A 70 -19.03 -15.95 6.26
C ALA A 70 -19.12 -15.16 4.94
N ALA A 71 -18.01 -15.00 4.20
CA ALA A 71 -17.97 -14.36 2.90
C ALA A 71 -18.84 -15.10 1.87
N GLN A 72 -18.76 -16.42 1.82
CA GLN A 72 -19.60 -17.23 0.92
C GLN A 72 -21.08 -17.15 1.24
N SER A 73 -21.46 -17.11 2.52
CA SER A 73 -22.88 -17.02 2.93
C SER A 73 -23.53 -15.71 2.49
N ILE A 74 -22.76 -14.64 2.31
CA ILE A 74 -23.23 -13.35 1.77
C ILE A 74 -23.07 -13.23 0.24
N GLY A 75 -22.65 -14.31 -0.43
CA GLY A 75 -22.60 -14.39 -1.90
C GLY A 75 -21.27 -13.94 -2.51
N VAL A 76 -20.17 -13.91 -1.74
CA VAL A 76 -18.83 -13.69 -2.26
C VAL A 76 -18.26 -15.03 -2.73
N ASP A 77 -17.81 -15.09 -3.98
CA ASP A 77 -17.21 -16.31 -4.54
C ASP A 77 -15.82 -16.63 -3.94
N ALA A 78 -15.34 -17.85 -4.18
CA ALA A 78 -14.08 -18.32 -3.62
C ALA A 78 -12.85 -17.56 -4.13
N GLY A 79 -12.86 -17.09 -5.38
CA GLY A 79 -11.78 -16.30 -5.98
C GLY A 79 -11.67 -14.93 -5.30
N THR A 80 -12.79 -14.23 -5.22
CA THR A 80 -12.92 -12.93 -4.52
C THR A 80 -12.61 -13.07 -3.04
N THR A 81 -13.06 -14.15 -2.38
CA THR A 81 -12.73 -14.45 -0.98
C THR A 81 -11.23 -14.58 -0.77
N ALA A 82 -10.50 -15.21 -1.70
CA ALA A 82 -9.05 -15.31 -1.64
C ALA A 82 -8.35 -13.95 -1.79
N ILE A 83 -8.87 -13.07 -2.66
CA ILE A 83 -8.37 -11.69 -2.83
C ILE A 83 -8.61 -10.88 -1.54
N LEU A 84 -9.81 -10.93 -0.99
CA LEU A 84 -10.17 -10.28 0.28
C LEU A 84 -9.33 -10.80 1.44
N SER A 85 -9.10 -12.11 1.53
CA SER A 85 -8.24 -12.69 2.55
C SER A 85 -6.81 -12.16 2.49
N ARG A 86 -6.31 -11.87 1.30
CA ARG A 86 -5.03 -11.18 1.12
C ARG A 86 -5.10 -9.72 1.53
N ALA A 87 -6.21 -9.06 1.21
CA ALA A 87 -6.43 -7.66 1.52
C ALA A 87 -6.41 -7.37 3.03
N PHE A 88 -7.07 -8.19 3.82
CA PHE A 88 -7.09 -8.02 5.28
C PHE A 88 -5.83 -8.50 5.99
N ARG A 89 -4.98 -9.28 5.33
CA ARG A 89 -3.86 -10.00 5.96
C ARG A 89 -2.86 -9.11 6.71
N ASP A 90 -2.70 -7.86 6.31
CA ASP A 90 -1.78 -6.94 6.99
C ASP A 90 -2.31 -6.43 8.34
N GLU A 91 -3.63 -6.36 8.48
CA GLU A 91 -4.31 -5.89 9.68
C GLU A 91 -4.80 -7.03 10.56
N LEU A 92 -5.29 -8.12 9.94
CA LEU A 92 -5.91 -9.26 10.59
C LEU A 92 -5.31 -10.58 10.11
N ASP A 93 -5.01 -11.47 11.02
CA ASP A 93 -4.86 -12.89 10.72
C ASP A 93 -6.23 -13.56 10.78
N LEU A 94 -6.88 -13.64 9.62
CA LEU A 94 -8.24 -14.18 9.50
C LEU A 94 -8.40 -15.61 10.02
N SER A 95 -7.30 -16.35 10.22
CA SER A 95 -7.32 -17.72 10.76
C SER A 95 -7.23 -17.77 12.28
N ARG A 96 -6.78 -16.70 12.94
CA ARG A 96 -6.50 -16.66 14.38
C ARG A 96 -7.19 -15.53 15.11
N ASP A 97 -7.32 -14.37 14.45
CA ASP A 97 -7.80 -13.16 15.10
C ASP A 97 -9.33 -13.10 15.11
N LEU A 98 -9.98 -13.76 14.15
CA LEU A 98 -11.45 -13.83 14.13
C LEU A 98 -11.98 -14.78 15.16
N GLN A 99 -13.05 -14.34 15.81
CA GLN A 99 -13.76 -15.07 16.86
C GLN A 99 -15.24 -15.25 16.49
N PRO A 100 -15.90 -16.28 17.04
CA PRO A 100 -17.36 -16.37 16.93
C PRO A 100 -18.03 -15.10 17.48
N GLY A 101 -18.90 -14.51 16.68
CA GLY A 101 -19.56 -13.25 17.00
C GLY A 101 -19.01 -12.04 16.26
N ASP A 102 -17.80 -12.11 15.67
CA ASP A 102 -17.35 -11.14 14.71
C ASP A 102 -18.26 -11.13 13.48
N ARG A 103 -18.32 -10.04 12.74
CA ARG A 103 -19.27 -9.86 11.62
C ARG A 103 -18.54 -9.45 10.34
N VAL A 104 -19.03 -9.95 9.22
CA VAL A 104 -18.57 -9.57 7.88
C VAL A 104 -19.73 -8.88 7.18
N SER A 105 -19.56 -7.62 6.77
CA SER A 105 -20.50 -6.87 5.95
C SER A 105 -19.89 -6.59 4.58
N ALA A 106 -20.70 -6.65 3.53
CA ALA A 106 -20.25 -6.35 2.18
C ALA A 106 -21.30 -5.52 1.43
N VAL A 107 -20.84 -4.52 0.69
CA VAL A 107 -21.65 -3.66 -0.16
C VAL A 107 -21.49 -4.09 -1.61
N PHE A 108 -22.62 -4.32 -2.30
CA PHE A 108 -22.66 -4.71 -3.69
C PHE A 108 -23.40 -3.66 -4.52
N ASP A 109 -23.00 -3.49 -5.78
CA ASP A 109 -23.74 -2.70 -6.75
C ASP A 109 -24.94 -3.51 -7.26
N THR A 110 -26.16 -2.93 -7.23
CA THR A 110 -27.37 -3.55 -7.75
C THR A 110 -27.68 -3.13 -9.20
N GLY A 111 -26.97 -2.13 -9.74
CA GLY A 111 -27.21 -1.56 -11.07
C GLY A 111 -26.82 -2.44 -12.26
N SER A 112 -26.13 -3.56 -12.05
CA SER A 112 -25.65 -4.44 -13.13
C SER A 112 -26.46 -5.75 -13.28
N ASP A 113 -27.73 -5.76 -12.99
CA ASP A 113 -28.56 -6.95 -12.73
C ASP A 113 -29.10 -7.70 -13.97
N ASN A 114 -28.37 -7.76 -15.07
CA ASN A 114 -28.80 -8.52 -16.24
C ASN A 114 -28.00 -9.82 -16.55
N SER A 115 -27.10 -10.24 -15.66
CA SER A 115 -26.44 -11.54 -15.80
C SER A 115 -26.66 -12.42 -14.57
N LYS A 116 -27.40 -13.50 -14.77
CA LYS A 116 -27.71 -14.48 -13.71
C LYS A 116 -26.51 -15.25 -13.15
N ASP A 117 -25.29 -14.99 -13.65
CA ASP A 117 -24.07 -15.75 -13.36
C ASP A 117 -22.83 -14.88 -13.00
N ALA A 118 -22.96 -13.59 -12.78
CA ALA A 118 -21.81 -12.80 -12.38
C ALA A 118 -21.57 -12.95 -10.86
N SER A 119 -20.47 -13.58 -10.49
CA SER A 119 -19.90 -13.47 -9.16
C SER A 119 -19.72 -11.99 -8.85
N ARG A 120 -20.56 -11.48 -7.94
CA ARG A 120 -20.58 -10.07 -7.62
C ARG A 120 -19.41 -9.74 -6.73
N GLU A 121 -18.43 -9.03 -7.30
CA GLU A 121 -17.34 -8.45 -6.51
C GLU A 121 -17.92 -7.38 -5.58
N PRO A 122 -17.79 -7.50 -4.25
CA PRO A 122 -18.22 -6.47 -3.34
C PRO A 122 -17.43 -5.18 -3.55
N LEU A 123 -18.09 -4.04 -3.58
CA LEU A 123 -17.48 -2.71 -3.70
C LEU A 123 -16.72 -2.32 -2.43
N ALA A 124 -17.19 -2.78 -1.28
CA ALA A 124 -16.55 -2.59 0.02
C ALA A 124 -16.86 -3.78 0.93
N VAL A 125 -15.92 -4.12 1.80
CA VAL A 125 -16.06 -5.17 2.80
C VAL A 125 -15.54 -4.68 4.13
N ARG A 126 -16.33 -4.87 5.18
CA ARG A 126 -15.98 -4.61 6.58
C ARG A 126 -15.91 -5.91 7.36
N ILE A 127 -14.90 -6.03 8.19
CA ILE A 127 -14.84 -7.01 9.28
C ILE A 127 -14.93 -6.25 10.59
N MET A 128 -16.02 -6.46 11.33
CA MET A 128 -16.17 -5.97 12.70
C MET A 128 -15.64 -7.01 13.68
N ARG A 129 -14.64 -6.59 14.45
CA ARG A 129 -14.07 -7.39 15.52
C ARG A 129 -14.25 -6.66 16.85
N GLY A 130 -15.20 -7.10 17.64
CA GLY A 130 -15.64 -6.32 18.80
C GLY A 130 -16.09 -4.92 18.38
N SER A 131 -15.38 -3.88 18.83
CA SER A 131 -15.62 -2.47 18.47
C SER A 131 -14.73 -1.95 17.34
N THR A 132 -13.85 -2.78 16.79
CA THR A 132 -12.88 -2.36 15.77
C THR A 132 -13.37 -2.77 14.38
N ALA A 133 -13.46 -1.81 13.48
CA ALA A 133 -13.78 -2.00 12.07
C ALA A 133 -12.49 -2.09 11.24
N HIS A 134 -12.45 -3.05 10.33
CA HIS A 134 -11.40 -3.23 9.33
C HIS A 134 -12.08 -3.17 7.97
N ASP A 135 -11.78 -2.15 7.20
CA ASP A 135 -12.47 -1.85 5.93
C ASP A 135 -11.54 -1.96 4.74
N VAL A 136 -12.02 -2.59 3.68
CA VAL A 136 -11.35 -2.58 2.38
C VAL A 136 -12.34 -2.23 1.27
N PHE A 137 -11.86 -1.52 0.24
CA PHE A 137 -12.65 -0.98 -0.86
C PHE A 137 -12.10 -1.45 -2.20
N LEU A 138 -12.99 -1.81 -3.10
CA LEU A 138 -12.64 -2.29 -4.43
C LEU A 138 -12.11 -1.16 -5.31
N GLN A 139 -10.99 -1.40 -5.96
CA GLN A 139 -10.48 -0.63 -7.08
C GLN A 139 -10.06 -1.60 -8.19
N LYS A 140 -10.42 -1.32 -9.43
CA LYS A 140 -9.97 -2.11 -10.59
C LYS A 140 -8.75 -1.43 -11.21
N ASN A 141 -7.76 -2.24 -11.58
CA ASN A 141 -6.62 -1.73 -12.34
C ASN A 141 -6.99 -1.47 -13.81
N LEU A 142 -6.05 -0.96 -14.61
CA LEU A 142 -6.24 -0.68 -16.04
C LEU A 142 -6.63 -1.91 -16.87
N HIS A 143 -6.41 -3.12 -16.36
CA HIS A 143 -6.80 -4.39 -16.99
C HIS A 143 -8.11 -4.96 -16.44
N GLY A 144 -8.85 -4.19 -15.63
CA GLY A 144 -10.11 -4.61 -15.03
C GLY A 144 -9.99 -5.59 -13.88
N GLN A 145 -8.76 -5.92 -13.43
CA GLN A 145 -8.56 -6.86 -12.33
C GLN A 145 -8.91 -6.21 -10.99
N PRO A 146 -9.61 -6.90 -10.09
CA PRO A 146 -10.01 -6.38 -8.80
C PRO A 146 -8.84 -6.35 -7.81
N PHE A 147 -8.70 -5.22 -7.14
CA PHE A 147 -7.85 -5.05 -5.97
C PHE A 147 -8.64 -4.38 -4.85
N TYR A 148 -8.33 -4.73 -3.62
CA TYR A 148 -8.93 -4.07 -2.47
C TYR A 148 -7.87 -3.22 -1.75
N TYR A 149 -8.23 -2.00 -1.42
CA TYR A 149 -7.36 -1.01 -0.77
C TYR A 149 -7.96 -0.61 0.57
N SER A 150 -7.10 -0.20 1.51
CA SER A 150 -7.56 0.49 2.72
C SER A 150 -8.25 1.82 2.34
N LYS A 151 -8.98 2.42 3.26
CA LYS A 151 -9.62 3.73 3.07
C LYS A 151 -8.67 4.82 2.57
N ASP A 152 -7.39 4.71 2.88
CA ASP A 152 -6.34 5.67 2.51
C ASP A 152 -5.75 5.39 1.11
N GLY A 153 -6.37 4.51 0.32
CA GLY A 153 -5.90 4.16 -1.02
C GLY A 153 -4.58 3.40 -1.04
N VAL A 154 -4.22 2.76 0.07
CA VAL A 154 -3.01 1.94 0.18
C VAL A 154 -3.38 0.47 -0.02
N SER A 155 -2.71 -0.21 -0.98
CA SER A 155 -2.97 -1.62 -1.19
C SER A 155 -2.52 -2.41 0.03
N PRO A 156 -3.39 -3.27 0.59
CA PRO A 156 -2.94 -4.25 1.55
C PRO A 156 -2.07 -5.28 0.83
N GLY A 157 -0.91 -5.54 1.37
CA GLY A 157 0.02 -6.51 0.82
C GLY A 157 1.31 -6.56 1.62
N PRO A 158 2.12 -7.60 1.43
CA PRO A 158 3.40 -7.65 2.09
C PRO A 158 4.22 -6.44 1.62
N ALA A 159 4.47 -5.53 2.54
CA ALA A 159 5.44 -4.47 2.33
C ALA A 159 6.74 -4.91 3.00
N PHE A 160 7.83 -4.75 2.28
CA PHE A 160 9.17 -4.94 2.82
C PHE A 160 9.85 -3.58 2.98
N GLU A 161 10.44 -3.35 4.14
CA GLU A 161 11.47 -2.35 4.29
C GLU A 161 12.78 -2.91 3.78
N ARG A 162 13.51 -2.14 2.98
CA ARG A 162 14.79 -2.61 2.44
C ARG A 162 15.85 -2.72 3.52
N TYR A 163 15.81 -1.84 4.51
CA TYR A 163 16.82 -1.75 5.55
C TYR A 163 16.23 -2.07 6.91
N PRO A 164 16.85 -3.01 7.66
CA PRO A 164 16.38 -3.44 8.97
C PRO A 164 16.81 -2.53 10.14
N LEU A 165 17.62 -1.53 9.88
CA LEU A 165 18.14 -0.60 10.87
C LEU A 165 18.74 0.64 10.22
N ASP A 166 18.97 1.68 11.02
CA ASP A 166 19.82 2.80 10.64
C ASP A 166 21.30 2.35 10.72
N PHE A 167 22.04 2.52 9.64
CA PHE A 167 23.43 2.09 9.55
C PHE A 167 24.33 3.20 8.98
N THR A 168 25.61 3.15 9.29
CA THR A 168 26.56 4.17 8.84
C THR A 168 27.06 3.91 7.42
N ARG A 169 27.25 2.65 7.05
CA ARG A 169 27.70 2.22 5.72
C ARG A 169 27.46 0.74 5.50
N VAL A 170 27.42 0.33 4.25
CA VAL A 170 27.57 -1.07 3.87
C VAL A 170 29.05 -1.42 3.99
N SER A 171 29.40 -2.27 4.96
CA SER A 171 30.80 -2.67 5.21
C SER A 171 31.23 -3.84 4.34
N SER A 172 30.28 -4.68 3.91
CA SER A 172 30.52 -5.76 2.95
C SER A 172 29.26 -6.01 2.12
N ALA A 173 29.41 -6.05 0.80
CA ALA A 173 28.32 -6.30 -0.13
C ALA A 173 28.07 -7.80 -0.32
N PHE A 174 26.85 -8.12 -0.81
CA PHE A 174 26.50 -9.44 -1.33
C PHE A 174 27.48 -9.87 -2.43
N SER A 175 27.90 -11.14 -2.41
CA SER A 175 28.79 -11.68 -3.44
C SER A 175 28.68 -13.20 -3.51
N LEU A 176 28.44 -13.72 -4.68
CA LEU A 176 28.46 -15.18 -4.90
C LEU A 176 29.85 -15.79 -4.72
N ARG A 177 30.91 -15.00 -4.85
CA ARG A 177 32.30 -15.44 -4.67
C ARG A 177 33.19 -14.28 -4.26
N ARG A 178 33.64 -14.28 -3.00
CA ARG A 178 34.66 -13.35 -2.48
C ARG A 178 35.71 -14.08 -1.70
N PHE A 179 36.91 -13.47 -1.57
CA PHE A 179 37.92 -13.96 -0.66
C PHE A 179 37.56 -13.52 0.77
N ASP A 180 37.42 -14.49 1.68
CA ASP A 180 37.11 -14.21 3.08
C ASP A 180 38.44 -13.93 3.83
N PRO A 181 38.61 -12.72 4.40
CA PRO A 181 39.84 -12.35 5.06
C PRO A 181 40.03 -13.04 6.43
N VAL A 182 38.97 -13.59 7.03
CA VAL A 182 39.02 -14.30 8.31
C VAL A 182 39.36 -15.76 8.10
N LEU A 183 38.76 -16.40 7.11
CA LEU A 183 38.90 -17.82 6.82
C LEU A 183 39.99 -18.10 5.77
N HIS A 184 40.58 -17.06 5.16
CA HIS A 184 41.59 -17.14 4.10
C HIS A 184 41.17 -18.05 2.94
N ARG A 185 39.90 -18.06 2.57
CA ARG A 185 39.37 -18.88 1.47
C ARG A 185 38.30 -18.14 0.66
N TRP A 186 38.09 -18.63 -0.56
CA TRP A 186 36.99 -18.15 -1.39
C TRP A 186 35.66 -18.75 -0.92
N GLN A 187 34.67 -17.89 -0.67
CA GLN A 187 33.32 -18.31 -0.32
C GLN A 187 32.28 -17.26 -0.76
N SER A 188 31.00 -17.63 -0.73
CA SER A 188 29.90 -16.69 -0.92
C SER A 188 29.72 -15.78 0.31
N HIS A 189 29.12 -14.62 0.08
CA HIS A 189 28.57 -13.76 1.10
C HIS A 189 27.09 -13.58 0.78
N ASP A 190 26.24 -14.35 1.43
CA ASP A 190 24.85 -14.55 1.07
C ASP A 190 23.95 -13.38 1.49
N GLY A 191 24.53 -12.31 2.04
CA GLY A 191 23.84 -11.10 2.48
C GLY A 191 24.67 -9.84 2.33
N VAL A 192 24.33 -8.84 3.09
CA VAL A 192 25.08 -7.59 3.24
C VAL A 192 25.43 -7.35 4.70
N ASP A 193 26.59 -6.78 4.95
CA ASP A 193 26.99 -6.35 6.28
C ASP A 193 26.76 -4.86 6.44
N LEU A 194 25.85 -4.49 7.35
CA LEU A 194 25.46 -3.13 7.66
C LEU A 194 26.14 -2.67 8.94
N ALA A 195 27.17 -1.82 8.82
CA ALA A 195 27.93 -1.32 9.98
C ALA A 195 27.06 -0.36 10.80
N ALA A 196 26.90 -0.68 12.08
CA ALA A 196 26.19 0.13 13.04
C ALA A 196 26.74 -0.08 14.45
N PRO A 197 26.58 0.86 15.39
CA PRO A 197 27.00 0.70 16.78
C PRO A 197 26.37 -0.53 17.43
N ALA A 198 27.10 -1.20 18.31
CA ALA A 198 26.55 -2.29 19.11
C ALA A 198 25.36 -1.79 19.93
N GLY A 199 24.28 -2.57 19.96
CA GLY A 199 23.04 -2.19 20.65
C GLY A 199 22.04 -1.40 19.79
N THR A 200 22.39 -1.03 18.54
CA THR A 200 21.41 -0.45 17.60
C THR A 200 20.23 -1.42 17.41
N PRO A 201 18.97 -0.96 17.53
CA PRO A 201 17.80 -1.81 17.30
C PRO A 201 17.78 -2.38 15.87
N VAL A 202 17.43 -3.66 15.76
CA VAL A 202 17.22 -4.35 14.49
C VAL A 202 15.74 -4.66 14.35
N HIS A 203 15.15 -4.25 13.24
CA HIS A 203 13.74 -4.36 12.95
C HIS A 203 13.47 -5.46 11.92
N ALA A 204 12.35 -6.16 12.05
CA ALA A 204 11.87 -7.06 11.02
C ALA A 204 11.49 -6.25 9.77
N THR A 205 12.12 -6.56 8.63
CA THR A 205 11.88 -5.83 7.36
C THR A 205 10.50 -6.10 6.77
N ALA A 206 9.87 -7.20 7.16
CA ALA A 206 8.49 -7.54 6.81
C ALA A 206 7.86 -8.36 7.94
N ARG A 207 6.53 -8.47 7.93
CA ARG A 207 5.84 -9.43 8.80
C ARG A 207 6.27 -10.87 8.48
N GLY A 208 6.19 -11.72 9.46
CA GLY A 208 6.51 -13.13 9.27
C GLY A 208 6.39 -13.95 10.54
N VAL A 209 6.90 -15.18 10.46
CA VAL A 209 6.99 -16.11 11.59
C VAL A 209 8.44 -16.46 11.81
N ILE A 210 8.94 -16.36 13.02
CA ILE A 210 10.29 -16.76 13.38
C ILE A 210 10.44 -18.27 13.15
N ARG A 211 11.21 -18.64 12.14
CA ARG A 211 11.55 -20.03 11.83
C ARG A 211 12.67 -20.55 12.74
N PHE A 212 13.64 -19.69 13.03
CA PHE A 212 14.74 -19.98 13.91
C PHE A 212 15.13 -18.75 14.72
N ILE A 213 15.48 -18.93 15.97
CA ILE A 213 16.11 -17.95 16.86
C ILE A 213 17.04 -18.68 17.80
N GLY A 214 18.32 -18.28 17.81
CA GLY A 214 19.33 -18.97 18.60
C GLY A 214 20.73 -18.63 18.14
N ARG A 215 21.70 -19.50 18.52
CA ARG A 215 23.09 -19.37 18.11
C ARG A 215 23.44 -20.38 17.03
N GLN A 216 24.12 -19.94 15.98
CA GLN A 216 24.56 -20.77 14.87
C GLN A 216 26.04 -20.46 14.55
N ALA A 217 26.78 -21.49 14.15
CA ALA A 217 28.18 -21.33 13.77
C ALA A 217 28.32 -20.32 12.62
N GLY A 218 29.32 -19.44 12.70
CA GLY A 218 29.49 -18.34 11.77
C GLY A 218 28.60 -17.15 12.06
N TYR A 219 27.28 -17.32 12.06
CA TYR A 219 26.28 -16.27 12.26
C TYR A 219 26.22 -15.70 13.69
N GLY A 220 26.71 -16.44 14.70
CA GLY A 220 26.54 -16.03 16.09
C GLY A 220 25.06 -16.10 16.51
N ASN A 221 24.58 -15.09 17.21
CA ASN A 221 23.14 -14.98 17.52
C ASN A 221 22.39 -14.55 16.25
N VAL A 222 21.41 -15.36 15.85
CA VAL A 222 20.73 -15.20 14.57
C VAL A 222 19.22 -15.43 14.72
N ILE A 223 18.46 -14.65 13.96
CA ILE A 223 17.01 -14.83 13.74
C ILE A 223 16.79 -15.08 12.26
N VAL A 224 16.01 -16.12 11.95
CA VAL A 224 15.49 -16.37 10.60
C VAL A 224 13.98 -16.23 10.63
N ILE A 225 13.44 -15.40 9.76
CA ILE A 225 12.01 -15.13 9.64
C ILE A 225 11.52 -15.68 8.31
N GLN A 226 10.48 -16.53 8.37
CA GLN A 226 9.69 -16.87 7.20
C GLN A 226 8.69 -15.76 6.96
N ASN A 227 8.94 -14.98 5.93
CA ASN A 227 8.05 -13.92 5.46
C ASN A 227 6.97 -14.51 4.52
N PRO A 228 6.00 -13.72 4.05
CA PRO A 228 5.09 -14.18 3.01
C PRO A 228 5.86 -14.69 1.80
N ALA A 229 5.49 -15.89 1.32
CA ALA A 229 6.15 -16.53 0.20
C ALA A 229 6.30 -15.58 -1.00
N PRO A 230 7.43 -15.63 -1.72
CA PRO A 230 8.50 -16.64 -1.63
C PRO A 230 9.68 -16.25 -0.72
N PHE A 231 9.51 -15.32 0.21
CA PHE A 231 10.59 -14.65 0.93
C PHE A 231 10.91 -15.26 2.30
N SER A 232 12.19 -15.23 2.67
CA SER A 232 12.66 -15.33 4.04
C SER A 232 13.81 -14.37 4.30
N THR A 233 14.02 -13.97 5.56
CA THR A 233 15.05 -13.00 5.97
C THR A 233 15.86 -13.52 7.14
N THR A 234 17.17 -13.25 7.13
CA THR A 234 18.13 -13.64 8.17
C THR A 234 18.79 -12.41 8.77
N PHE A 235 18.89 -12.37 10.09
CA PHE A 235 19.47 -11.27 10.87
C PHE A 235 20.50 -11.87 11.83
N ALA A 236 21.79 -11.64 11.58
CA ALA A 236 22.88 -12.31 12.30
C ALA A 236 23.83 -11.33 13.01
N HIS A 237 24.79 -11.89 13.74
CA HIS A 237 25.76 -11.21 14.61
C HIS A 237 25.12 -10.38 15.73
N LEU A 238 23.87 -10.70 16.10
CA LEU A 238 23.13 -9.97 17.12
C LEU A 238 23.80 -10.08 18.50
N SER A 239 23.75 -9.01 19.29
CA SER A 239 24.18 -9.04 20.69
C SER A 239 23.21 -9.86 21.54
N HIS A 240 21.92 -9.58 21.37
CA HIS A 240 20.83 -10.28 22.05
C HIS A 240 19.51 -10.12 21.26
N PHE A 241 18.54 -10.94 21.59
CA PHE A 241 17.21 -10.92 20.99
C PHE A 241 16.27 -10.01 21.77
N ALA A 242 15.25 -9.47 21.11
CA ALA A 242 14.17 -8.79 21.80
C ALA A 242 13.40 -9.76 22.71
N LYS A 243 12.92 -9.24 23.86
CA LYS A 243 12.26 -10.08 24.87
C LYS A 243 10.99 -10.75 24.33
N GLY A 244 10.75 -11.98 24.76
CA GLY A 244 9.53 -12.72 24.48
C GLY A 244 9.49 -13.40 23.10
N LEU A 245 10.50 -13.25 22.26
CA LEU A 245 10.59 -13.92 20.96
C LEU A 245 11.09 -15.36 21.11
N ARG A 246 10.48 -16.26 20.33
CA ARG A 246 10.86 -17.68 20.21
C ARG A 246 10.51 -18.20 18.82
N SER A 247 11.00 -19.36 18.46
CA SER A 247 10.56 -20.03 17.22
C SER A 247 9.04 -20.18 17.23
N GLY A 248 8.40 -19.91 16.10
CA GLY A 248 6.95 -19.83 15.95
C GLY A 248 6.33 -18.48 16.34
N SER A 249 7.08 -17.54 16.93
CA SER A 249 6.58 -16.19 17.20
C SER A 249 6.28 -15.45 15.90
N ARG A 250 5.13 -14.77 15.87
CA ARG A 250 4.81 -13.83 14.78
C ARG A 250 5.45 -12.49 15.04
N VAL A 251 5.99 -11.89 14.00
CA VAL A 251 6.54 -10.54 14.02
C VAL A 251 5.83 -9.69 12.97
N ARG A 252 5.67 -8.40 13.29
CA ARG A 252 5.18 -7.40 12.36
C ARG A 252 6.35 -6.73 11.67
N ARG A 253 6.11 -6.13 10.52
CA ARG A 253 7.06 -5.20 9.91
C ARG A 253 7.37 -4.09 10.91
N ASP A 254 8.62 -3.65 10.93
CA ASP A 254 9.15 -2.61 11.82
C ASP A 254 9.20 -2.97 13.32
N GLN A 255 8.88 -4.20 13.66
CA GLN A 255 9.02 -4.68 15.04
C GLN A 255 10.49 -4.90 15.37
N VAL A 256 10.95 -4.37 16.52
CA VAL A 256 12.29 -4.69 17.05
C VAL A 256 12.38 -6.17 17.36
N ILE A 257 13.36 -6.86 16.76
CA ILE A 257 13.59 -8.31 16.93
C ILE A 257 14.90 -8.64 17.64
N GLY A 258 15.84 -7.71 17.67
CA GLY A 258 17.15 -7.89 18.30
C GLY A 258 17.96 -6.62 18.23
N TYR A 259 19.23 -6.73 18.54
CA TYR A 259 20.13 -5.59 18.62
C TYR A 259 21.47 -5.95 18.00
N VAL A 260 22.09 -5.00 17.31
CA VAL A 260 23.39 -5.16 16.68
C VAL A 260 24.44 -5.61 17.69
N GLY A 261 25.25 -6.57 17.31
CA GLY A 261 26.35 -7.08 18.12
C GLY A 261 27.60 -7.35 17.30
N LYS A 262 28.39 -8.30 17.83
CA LYS A 262 29.65 -8.80 17.22
C LYS A 262 29.80 -10.29 17.53
N THR A 263 28.69 -11.03 17.57
CA THR A 263 28.73 -12.47 17.88
C THR A 263 29.05 -13.29 16.62
N GLY A 264 29.62 -14.47 16.79
CA GLY A 264 30.04 -15.31 15.65
C GLY A 264 31.30 -14.82 14.96
N TRP A 265 31.39 -14.98 13.63
CA TRP A 265 32.54 -14.58 12.84
C TRP A 265 32.49 -13.12 12.40
N ALA A 266 32.55 -12.21 13.34
CA ALA A 266 32.47 -10.78 13.10
C ALA A 266 33.76 -10.07 13.54
N THR A 267 34.31 -9.19 12.72
CA THR A 267 35.51 -8.40 13.03
C THR A 267 35.21 -7.12 13.80
N GLY A 268 33.98 -6.61 13.70
CA GLY A 268 33.47 -5.40 14.36
C GLY A 268 31.97 -5.44 14.50
N PRO A 269 31.35 -4.46 15.20
CA PRO A 269 29.89 -4.40 15.31
C PRO A 269 29.24 -4.13 13.94
N HIS A 270 28.33 -5.00 13.53
CA HIS A 270 27.51 -4.87 12.32
C HIS A 270 26.33 -5.84 12.37
N LEU A 271 25.35 -5.63 11.52
CA LEU A 271 24.32 -6.61 11.21
C LEU A 271 24.68 -7.29 9.89
N HIS A 272 24.75 -8.61 9.89
CA HIS A 272 24.68 -9.39 8.66
C HIS A 272 23.21 -9.65 8.33
N PHE A 273 22.78 -9.21 7.14
CA PHE A 273 21.38 -9.25 6.71
C PHE A 273 21.24 -9.97 5.36
N GLU A 274 20.37 -10.98 5.32
CA GLU A 274 20.08 -11.75 4.11
C GLU A 274 18.61 -11.66 3.73
N ILE A 275 18.34 -11.69 2.42
CA ILE A 275 17.02 -11.91 1.84
C ILE A 275 17.11 -13.12 0.91
N HIS A 276 16.23 -14.08 1.11
CA HIS A 276 16.12 -15.26 0.28
C HIS A 276 14.79 -15.24 -0.47
N VAL A 277 14.83 -15.68 -1.73
CA VAL A 277 13.65 -15.89 -2.58
C VAL A 277 13.63 -17.37 -2.98
N ASN A 278 12.60 -18.10 -2.58
CA ASN A 278 12.55 -19.57 -2.73
C ASN A 278 13.80 -20.27 -2.16
N ASP A 279 14.21 -19.86 -0.94
CA ASP A 279 15.42 -20.33 -0.23
C ASP A 279 16.76 -20.06 -0.95
N VAL A 280 16.78 -19.25 -2.02
CA VAL A 280 17.98 -18.82 -2.73
C VAL A 280 18.35 -17.41 -2.27
N PRO A 281 19.61 -17.18 -1.75
CA PRO A 281 20.03 -15.86 -1.33
C PRO A 281 20.08 -14.89 -2.51
N GLN A 282 19.61 -13.67 -2.27
CA GLN A 282 19.57 -12.57 -3.22
C GLN A 282 20.29 -11.35 -2.64
N ASP A 283 20.82 -10.49 -3.51
CA ASP A 283 21.41 -9.22 -3.08
C ASP A 283 20.32 -8.34 -2.41
N PRO A 284 20.37 -8.10 -1.08
CA PRO A 284 19.35 -7.34 -0.38
C PRO A 284 19.19 -5.91 -0.89
N LEU A 285 20.23 -5.36 -1.51
CA LEU A 285 20.20 -3.99 -2.04
C LEU A 285 19.53 -3.89 -3.40
N LYS A 286 19.39 -5.02 -4.13
CA LYS A 286 18.89 -5.04 -5.52
C LYS A 286 17.62 -5.85 -5.72
N VAL A 287 17.37 -6.86 -4.88
CA VAL A 287 16.23 -7.74 -5.04
C VAL A 287 14.92 -6.95 -5.10
N ASP A 288 14.03 -7.35 -6.00
CA ASP A 288 12.68 -6.79 -6.07
C ASP A 288 11.87 -7.23 -4.85
N LEU A 289 11.51 -6.25 -4.04
CA LEU A 289 10.73 -6.44 -2.82
C LEU A 289 9.29 -5.95 -3.04
N PRO A 290 8.28 -6.68 -2.53
CA PRO A 290 6.92 -6.20 -2.54
C PRO A 290 6.80 -4.85 -1.85
N GLN A 291 6.28 -3.86 -2.56
CA GLN A 291 6.02 -2.53 -2.04
C GLN A 291 4.51 -2.35 -1.81
N LYS A 292 4.13 -1.60 -0.78
CA LYS A 292 2.77 -1.09 -0.73
C LYS A 292 2.57 -0.16 -1.92
N ARG A 293 1.51 -0.41 -2.69
CA ARG A 293 1.11 0.47 -3.79
C ARG A 293 0.08 1.43 -3.24
N SER A 294 0.34 2.72 -3.37
CA SER A 294 -0.67 3.75 -3.22
C SER A 294 -1.27 4.06 -4.58
N LEU A 295 -2.55 4.41 -4.59
CA LEU A 295 -3.20 4.93 -5.79
C LEU A 295 -2.52 6.23 -6.24
N ALA A 296 -2.45 6.46 -7.55
CA ALA A 296 -1.99 7.74 -8.09
C ALA A 296 -2.97 8.86 -7.69
N SER A 297 -2.49 10.12 -7.68
CA SER A 297 -3.27 11.25 -7.16
C SER A 297 -4.67 11.39 -7.79
N ASP A 298 -4.81 11.10 -9.09
CA ASP A 298 -6.10 11.21 -9.77
C ASP A 298 -7.03 10.02 -9.44
N GLU A 299 -6.47 8.83 -9.37
CA GLU A 299 -7.19 7.62 -8.93
C GLU A 299 -7.58 7.72 -7.46
N LEU A 300 -6.71 8.30 -6.62
CA LEU A 300 -6.95 8.47 -5.20
C LEU A 300 -8.17 9.38 -4.95
N ARG A 301 -8.30 10.50 -5.62
CA ARG A 301 -9.47 11.39 -5.46
C ARG A 301 -10.80 10.70 -5.81
N GLN A 302 -10.84 9.94 -6.89
CA GLN A 302 -12.02 9.17 -7.28
C GLN A 302 -12.31 8.06 -6.26
N PHE A 303 -11.26 7.41 -5.78
CA PHE A 303 -11.35 6.38 -4.77
C PHE A 303 -11.87 6.93 -3.44
N GLU A 304 -11.34 8.04 -2.94
CA GLU A 304 -11.79 8.72 -1.72
C GLU A 304 -13.28 9.11 -1.77
N SER A 305 -13.73 9.61 -2.92
CA SER A 305 -15.16 9.89 -3.13
C SER A 305 -16.02 8.63 -2.99
N ARG A 306 -15.57 7.52 -3.55
CA ARG A 306 -16.24 6.22 -3.41
C ARG A 306 -16.20 5.70 -1.98
N VAL A 307 -15.06 5.81 -1.30
CA VAL A 307 -14.91 5.45 0.13
C VAL A 307 -15.90 6.23 0.99
N ALA A 308 -16.01 7.55 0.77
CA ALA A 308 -16.96 8.41 1.50
C ALA A 308 -18.42 7.98 1.27
N GLN A 309 -18.76 7.52 0.08
CA GLN A 309 -20.09 7.03 -0.28
C GLN A 309 -20.41 5.65 0.34
N LEU A 310 -19.42 4.74 0.37
CA LEU A 310 -19.64 3.34 0.77
C LEU A 310 -19.49 3.12 2.29
N THR A 311 -18.64 3.90 2.97
CA THR A 311 -18.35 3.73 4.42
C THR A 311 -19.62 3.79 5.28
N PRO A 312 -20.59 4.71 5.05
CA PRO A 312 -21.81 4.76 5.85
C PRO A 312 -22.75 3.56 5.66
N LEU A 313 -22.55 2.78 4.60
CA LEU A 313 -23.37 1.60 4.29
C LEU A 313 -22.87 0.34 5.00
N LEU A 314 -21.60 0.32 5.46
CA LEU A 314 -20.97 -0.76 6.18
C LEU A 314 -21.25 -0.65 7.68
#